data_a7e524ec70b3ec435fe1838f0d3e434f
#
_entry.id   a7e524ec70b3ec435fe1838f0d3e434f
#
_cell.length_a   1.000
_cell.length_b   1.000
_cell.length_c   1.000
_cell.angle_alpha   90.00
_cell.angle_beta   90.00
_cell.angle_gamma   90.00
#
_symmetry.space_group_name_H-M   'P 1'
#
loop_
_entity.id
_entity.type
_entity.pdbx_description
1 polymer ?
#
loop_
_entity_poly.entity_id
_entity_poly.type
_entity_poly.pdbx_seq_one_letter_code
_entity_poly.pdbx_strand_id
1 'polypeptide(L)'
;MIKNIEELVQVREAALSDLNRYDCRILVCSGTGCIATGSNKIHEIFQTLVKETPNVKLEFAPHDEAEHEKLVGVKKTGCQGFCELGPLVRIQKGDQVTQYVKVQPDDCAEIFEKSVLGDETLERLLYKKGDQTYVSPDEIPFIAKQTRIVLENCGKFDAESLNEYMAAGGFEALKKAMTQMTRDEVIDEIDKSGLRGRGGGGFPTGKKWKQVARQKETNR
;
A
#
# COMPACT_ATOMS: atom_id res chain seq x y z
N MET A 1 0.30 -14.65 -18.39
CA MET A 1 1.76 -14.61 -18.05
C MET A 1 2.38 -13.54 -18.91
N ILE A 2 3.03 -12.53 -18.32
CA ILE A 2 3.69 -11.43 -19.04
C ILE A 2 4.91 -12.00 -19.78
N LYS A 3 4.97 -11.80 -21.08
CA LYS A 3 5.99 -12.40 -21.97
C LYS A 3 7.06 -11.39 -22.42
N ASN A 4 6.76 -10.11 -22.39
CA ASN A 4 7.64 -9.05 -22.84
C ASN A 4 7.37 -7.74 -22.07
N ILE A 5 8.18 -6.71 -22.36
CA ILE A 5 8.12 -5.42 -21.67
C ILE A 5 6.87 -4.63 -22.06
N GLU A 6 6.40 -4.76 -23.28
CA GLU A 6 5.20 -4.06 -23.77
C GLU A 6 3.97 -4.56 -23.02
N GLU A 7 3.84 -5.87 -22.82
CA GLU A 7 2.79 -6.45 -21.97
C GLU A 7 2.89 -5.96 -20.51
N LEU A 8 4.11 -5.82 -19.95
CA LEU A 8 4.29 -5.30 -18.60
C LEU A 8 3.77 -3.86 -18.49
N VAL A 9 4.06 -3.01 -19.48
CA VAL A 9 3.57 -1.63 -19.52
C VAL A 9 2.05 -1.59 -19.63
N GLN A 10 1.46 -2.39 -20.52
CA GLN A 10 0.01 -2.47 -20.68
C GLN A 10 -0.70 -2.91 -19.40
N VAL A 11 -0.18 -3.95 -18.73
CA VAL A 11 -0.75 -4.43 -17.45
C VAL A 11 -0.65 -3.36 -16.36
N ARG A 12 0.45 -2.62 -16.31
CA ARG A 12 0.62 -1.50 -15.38
C ARG A 12 -0.39 -0.37 -15.64
N GLU A 13 -0.54 0.04 -16.89
CA GLU A 13 -1.48 1.08 -17.28
C GLU A 13 -2.93 0.69 -16.96
N ALA A 14 -3.30 -0.56 -17.24
CA ALA A 14 -4.59 -1.11 -16.86
C ALA A 14 -4.79 -1.09 -15.33
N ALA A 15 -3.79 -1.53 -14.57
CA ALA A 15 -3.84 -1.52 -13.11
C ALA A 15 -3.97 -0.11 -12.52
N LEU A 16 -3.27 0.88 -13.10
CA LEU A 16 -3.42 2.30 -12.74
C LEU A 16 -4.82 2.82 -13.05
N SER A 17 -5.33 2.49 -14.22
CA SER A 17 -6.70 2.86 -14.63
C SER A 17 -7.72 2.30 -13.64
N ASP A 18 -7.60 1.03 -13.29
CA ASP A 18 -8.49 0.36 -12.32
C ASP A 18 -8.44 1.01 -10.93
N LEU A 19 -7.24 1.35 -10.45
CA LEU A 19 -7.11 2.03 -9.15
C LEU A 19 -7.77 3.41 -9.13
N ASN A 20 -7.70 4.14 -10.23
CA ASN A 20 -8.28 5.48 -10.36
C ASN A 20 -9.82 5.48 -10.49
N ARG A 21 -10.43 4.31 -10.71
CA ARG A 21 -11.89 4.17 -10.75
C ARG A 21 -12.54 4.09 -9.38
N TYR A 22 -11.79 3.81 -8.30
CA TYR A 22 -12.37 3.79 -6.95
C TYR A 22 -12.77 5.18 -6.49
N ASP A 23 -14.04 5.36 -6.13
CA ASP A 23 -14.54 6.57 -5.46
C ASP A 23 -14.02 6.66 -4.03
N CYS A 24 -13.86 5.50 -3.39
CA CYS A 24 -13.35 5.41 -2.03
C CYS A 24 -12.57 4.11 -1.83
N ARG A 25 -11.49 4.17 -1.08
CA ARG A 25 -10.74 2.98 -0.65
C ARG A 25 -10.66 2.94 0.87
N ILE A 26 -11.05 1.80 1.44
CA ILE A 26 -10.93 1.49 2.86
C ILE A 26 -9.66 0.65 3.03
N LEU A 27 -8.61 1.22 3.60
CA LEU A 27 -7.31 0.61 3.74
C LEU A 27 -7.09 0.16 5.19
N VAL A 28 -7.26 -1.13 5.44
CA VAL A 28 -7.14 -1.72 6.79
C VAL A 28 -5.72 -2.23 7.01
N CYS A 29 -5.06 -1.76 8.06
CA CYS A 29 -3.71 -2.22 8.40
C CYS A 29 -3.70 -3.70 8.78
N SER A 30 -2.91 -4.49 8.05
CA SER A 30 -2.71 -5.93 8.30
C SER A 30 -1.30 -6.27 8.81
N GLY A 31 -0.62 -5.30 9.47
CA GLY A 31 0.56 -5.59 10.27
C GLY A 31 0.20 -6.47 11.47
N THR A 32 1.13 -7.31 11.93
CA THR A 32 0.90 -8.30 13.00
C THR A 32 0.27 -7.72 14.27
N GLY A 33 0.67 -6.51 14.68
CA GLY A 33 0.08 -5.83 15.84
C GLY A 33 -1.40 -5.49 15.64
N CYS A 34 -1.78 -4.98 14.45
CA CYS A 34 -3.17 -4.68 14.12
C CYS A 34 -4.02 -5.96 13.97
N ILE A 35 -3.45 -7.03 13.38
CA ILE A 35 -4.12 -8.34 13.31
C ILE A 35 -4.41 -8.87 14.71
N ALA A 36 -3.44 -8.83 15.61
CA ALA A 36 -3.59 -9.28 16.98
C ALA A 36 -4.67 -8.50 17.77
N THR A 37 -4.95 -7.27 17.38
CA THR A 37 -5.98 -6.40 17.96
C THR A 37 -7.29 -6.38 17.18
N GLY A 38 -7.47 -7.26 16.16
CA GLY A 38 -8.76 -7.49 15.51
C GLY A 38 -8.94 -6.86 14.13
N SER A 39 -7.88 -6.36 13.47
CA SER A 39 -8.03 -5.71 12.15
C SER A 39 -8.60 -6.63 11.06
N ASN A 40 -8.40 -7.95 11.13
CA ASN A 40 -9.02 -8.88 10.19
C ASN A 40 -10.55 -8.84 10.30
N LYS A 41 -11.11 -8.77 11.52
CA LYS A 41 -12.54 -8.67 11.72
C LYS A 41 -13.11 -7.36 11.19
N ILE A 42 -12.37 -6.26 11.39
CA ILE A 42 -12.71 -4.94 10.84
C ILE A 42 -12.78 -5.00 9.31
N HIS A 43 -11.80 -5.64 8.67
CA HIS A 43 -11.79 -5.82 7.21
C HIS A 43 -13.01 -6.62 6.72
N GLU A 44 -13.35 -7.73 7.37
CA GLU A 44 -14.51 -8.56 7.04
C GLU A 44 -15.84 -7.77 7.16
N ILE A 45 -15.98 -6.96 8.23
CA ILE A 45 -17.16 -6.12 8.44
C ILE A 45 -17.29 -5.11 7.29
N PHE A 46 -16.23 -4.40 6.91
CA PHE A 46 -16.29 -3.46 5.80
C PHE A 46 -16.64 -4.16 4.48
N GLN A 47 -16.08 -5.35 4.20
CA GLN A 47 -16.47 -6.13 3.03
C GLN A 47 -17.96 -6.48 3.03
N THR A 48 -18.50 -6.84 4.18
CA THR A 48 -19.93 -7.15 4.33
C THR A 48 -20.78 -5.90 4.10
N LEU A 49 -20.44 -4.78 4.74
CA LEU A 49 -21.15 -3.52 4.59
C LEU A 49 -21.21 -3.05 3.12
N VAL A 50 -20.09 -3.15 2.38
CA VAL A 50 -20.08 -2.81 0.95
C VAL A 50 -20.99 -3.74 0.16
N LYS A 51 -20.95 -5.06 0.39
CA LYS A 51 -21.77 -6.04 -0.34
C LYS A 51 -23.25 -5.91 -0.08
N GLU A 52 -23.66 -5.50 1.11
CA GLU A 52 -25.05 -5.37 1.54
C GLU A 52 -25.64 -4.00 1.21
N THR A 53 -24.82 -3.02 0.82
CA THR A 53 -25.29 -1.67 0.52
C THR A 53 -25.73 -1.54 -0.95
N PRO A 54 -26.98 -1.16 -1.24
CA PRO A 54 -27.43 -0.93 -2.60
C PRO A 54 -26.61 0.17 -3.30
N ASN A 55 -26.39 0.00 -4.60
CA ASN A 55 -25.61 0.94 -5.44
C ASN A 55 -24.15 1.17 -5.01
N VAL A 56 -23.58 0.23 -4.27
CA VAL A 56 -22.15 0.22 -3.92
C VAL A 56 -21.55 -1.10 -4.37
N LYS A 57 -20.42 -1.04 -5.07
CA LYS A 57 -19.69 -2.24 -5.53
C LYS A 57 -18.31 -2.34 -4.90
N LEU A 58 -17.89 -3.57 -4.63
CA LEU A 58 -16.58 -3.89 -4.04
C LEU A 58 -15.48 -4.00 -5.10
N GLU A 59 -15.82 -4.54 -6.28
CA GLU A 59 -14.88 -4.85 -7.37
C GLU A 59 -15.54 -4.57 -8.72
N PHE A 60 -14.68 -4.33 -9.73
CA PHE A 60 -15.15 -4.21 -11.11
C PHE A 60 -15.45 -5.59 -11.69
N ALA A 61 -16.60 -5.72 -12.33
CA ALA A 61 -16.78 -6.72 -13.35
C ALA A 61 -16.20 -6.20 -14.69
N PRO A 62 -15.47 -7.03 -15.46
CA PRO A 62 -15.07 -6.67 -16.82
C PRO A 62 -16.36 -6.34 -17.61
N HIS A 63 -16.47 -5.12 -18.13
CA HIS A 63 -17.62 -4.60 -18.91
C HIS A 63 -18.79 -3.98 -18.13
N ASP A 64 -18.67 -3.66 -16.84
CA ASP A 64 -19.69 -2.88 -16.14
C ASP A 64 -19.61 -1.39 -16.55
N GLU A 65 -20.52 -0.96 -17.42
CA GLU A 65 -20.76 0.44 -17.79
C GLU A 65 -21.84 1.11 -16.90
N ALA A 66 -22.09 0.60 -15.70
CA ALA A 66 -23.10 1.14 -14.81
C ALA A 66 -22.68 2.51 -14.25
N GLU A 67 -23.14 3.57 -14.88
CA GLU A 67 -22.78 4.98 -14.64
C GLU A 67 -23.18 5.55 -13.27
N HIS A 68 -23.79 4.76 -12.36
CA HIS A 68 -24.38 5.30 -11.12
C HIS A 68 -24.03 4.51 -9.84
N GLU A 69 -23.11 3.58 -9.90
CA GLU A 69 -22.73 2.80 -8.73
C GLU A 69 -21.40 3.29 -8.16
N LYS A 70 -21.40 3.56 -6.84
CA LYS A 70 -20.20 3.96 -6.13
C LYS A 70 -19.26 2.76 -5.96
N LEU A 71 -18.01 2.88 -6.39
CA LEU A 71 -17.03 1.84 -6.23
C LEU A 71 -16.20 2.04 -4.96
N VAL A 72 -16.31 1.09 -4.04
CA VAL A 72 -15.60 1.12 -2.76
C VAL A 72 -14.67 -0.07 -2.62
N GLY A 73 -13.36 0.17 -2.64
CA GLY A 73 -12.34 -0.86 -2.42
C GLY A 73 -12.11 -1.11 -0.93
N VAL A 74 -12.17 -2.37 -0.49
CA VAL A 74 -11.77 -2.76 0.88
C VAL A 74 -10.49 -3.59 0.79
N LYS A 75 -9.37 -3.03 1.25
CA LYS A 75 -8.04 -3.58 1.03
C LYS A 75 -7.28 -3.81 2.32
N LYS A 76 -6.51 -4.91 2.37
CA LYS A 76 -5.54 -5.18 3.43
C LYS A 76 -4.20 -4.57 3.05
N THR A 77 -3.75 -3.58 3.81
CA THR A 77 -2.44 -3.00 3.57
C THR A 77 -1.33 -3.65 4.39
N GLY A 78 -0.09 -3.49 3.98
CA GLY A 78 1.06 -3.74 4.85
C GLY A 78 1.04 -2.84 6.09
N CYS A 79 1.98 -3.06 7.01
CA CYS A 79 2.05 -2.30 8.26
C CYS A 79 2.15 -0.78 8.01
N GLN A 80 1.22 -0.02 8.56
CA GLN A 80 1.21 1.44 8.43
C GLN A 80 2.22 2.15 9.36
N GLY A 81 2.88 1.39 10.25
CA GLY A 81 3.99 1.89 11.07
C GLY A 81 3.57 2.63 12.35
N PHE A 82 2.31 2.49 12.79
CA PHE A 82 1.78 3.16 13.99
C PHE A 82 1.05 2.17 14.90
N CYS A 83 1.71 1.05 15.20
CA CYS A 83 1.12 -0.13 15.86
C CYS A 83 0.55 0.16 17.25
N GLU A 84 1.11 1.13 18.00
CA GLU A 84 0.61 1.53 19.32
C GLU A 84 -0.83 2.02 19.29
N LEU A 85 -1.27 2.53 18.16
CA LEU A 85 -2.61 3.07 17.93
C LEU A 85 -3.47 2.19 17.02
N GLY A 86 -3.07 0.95 16.81
CA GLY A 86 -3.88 -0.03 16.06
C GLY A 86 -5.13 -0.49 16.81
N PRO A 87 -6.10 -1.06 16.10
CA PRO A 87 -6.20 -1.20 14.64
C PRO A 87 -6.32 0.14 13.89
N LEU A 88 -5.63 0.24 12.75
CA LEU A 88 -5.62 1.44 11.92
C LEU A 88 -6.47 1.23 10.67
N VAL A 89 -7.30 2.21 10.35
CA VAL A 89 -8.11 2.24 9.13
C VAL A 89 -7.90 3.59 8.44
N ARG A 90 -7.63 3.58 7.14
CA ARG A 90 -7.58 4.77 6.31
C ARG A 90 -8.76 4.78 5.36
N ILE A 91 -9.40 5.93 5.23
CA ILE A 91 -10.40 6.20 4.21
C ILE A 91 -9.76 7.14 3.20
N GLN A 92 -9.62 6.65 1.97
CA GLN A 92 -9.02 7.40 0.87
C GLN A 92 -10.09 7.73 -0.17
N LYS A 93 -10.24 9.02 -0.50
CA LYS A 93 -11.08 9.56 -1.58
C LYS A 93 -10.21 10.48 -2.44
N GLY A 94 -9.86 10.00 -3.64
CA GLY A 94 -8.86 10.68 -4.46
C GLY A 94 -7.54 10.83 -3.69
N ASP A 95 -7.04 12.07 -3.58
CA ASP A 95 -5.79 12.38 -2.84
C ASP A 95 -6.00 12.61 -1.35
N GLN A 96 -7.24 12.68 -0.87
CA GLN A 96 -7.54 12.88 0.54
C GLN A 96 -7.50 11.55 1.29
N VAL A 97 -6.77 11.53 2.40
CA VAL A 97 -6.65 10.36 3.27
C VAL A 97 -6.97 10.76 4.71
N THR A 98 -8.02 10.16 5.25
CA THR A 98 -8.35 10.25 6.68
C THR A 98 -7.84 9.02 7.40
N GLN A 99 -7.07 9.18 8.49
CA GLN A 99 -6.61 8.05 9.29
C GLN A 99 -7.35 7.95 10.60
N TYR A 100 -8.01 6.81 10.82
CA TYR A 100 -8.62 6.43 12.07
C TYR A 100 -7.70 5.51 12.88
N VAL A 101 -7.69 5.68 14.19
CA VAL A 101 -6.87 4.94 15.13
C VAL A 101 -7.76 4.20 16.15
N LYS A 102 -7.25 3.08 16.71
CA LYS A 102 -7.94 2.26 17.72
C LYS A 102 -9.36 1.86 17.32
N VAL A 103 -9.57 1.65 16.03
CA VAL A 103 -10.88 1.30 15.46
C VAL A 103 -11.35 -0.03 16.03
N GLN A 104 -12.61 -0.08 16.49
CA GLN A 104 -13.24 -1.28 16.97
C GLN A 104 -14.26 -1.79 15.94
N PRO A 105 -14.66 -3.08 15.99
CA PRO A 105 -15.70 -3.62 15.13
C PRO A 105 -16.99 -2.78 15.10
N ASP A 106 -17.41 -2.27 16.26
CA ASP A 106 -18.63 -1.47 16.40
C ASP A 106 -18.53 -0.08 15.75
N ASP A 107 -17.32 0.41 15.48
CA ASP A 107 -17.12 1.68 14.79
C ASP A 107 -17.32 1.57 13.27
N CYS A 108 -17.23 0.35 12.71
CA CYS A 108 -17.20 0.15 11.25
C CYS A 108 -18.45 0.66 10.56
N ALA A 109 -19.64 0.45 11.13
CA ALA A 109 -20.90 0.90 10.55
C ALA A 109 -20.95 2.44 10.48
N GLU A 110 -20.56 3.12 11.56
CA GLU A 110 -20.53 4.58 11.59
C GLU A 110 -19.47 5.16 10.63
N ILE A 111 -18.26 4.57 10.57
CA ILE A 111 -17.23 4.96 9.60
C ILE A 111 -17.76 4.79 8.18
N PHE A 112 -18.44 3.67 7.90
CA PHE A 112 -18.95 3.39 6.57
C PHE A 112 -20.02 4.39 6.17
N GLU A 113 -21.02 4.63 7.01
CA GLU A 113 -22.11 5.57 6.73
C GLU A 113 -21.58 7.01 6.56
N LYS A 114 -20.82 7.49 7.54
CA LYS A 114 -20.43 8.89 7.59
C LYS A 114 -19.24 9.22 6.70
N SER A 115 -18.18 8.38 6.72
CA SER A 115 -16.93 8.70 6.05
C SER A 115 -16.78 8.07 4.68
N VAL A 116 -17.37 6.87 4.45
CA VAL A 116 -17.28 6.21 3.15
C VAL A 116 -18.42 6.67 2.22
N LEU A 117 -19.66 6.57 2.67
CA LEU A 117 -20.83 7.00 1.89
C LEU A 117 -21.01 8.51 1.92
N GLY A 118 -20.84 9.14 3.08
CA GLY A 118 -20.81 10.58 3.28
C GLY A 118 -19.39 11.16 3.21
N ASP A 119 -19.25 12.41 3.63
CA ASP A 119 -17.96 13.14 3.67
C ASP A 119 -17.61 13.64 5.09
N GLU A 120 -18.21 13.01 6.11
CA GLU A 120 -17.98 13.37 7.49
C GLU A 120 -16.75 12.66 8.07
N THR A 121 -15.99 13.37 8.88
CA THR A 121 -14.87 12.81 9.65
C THR A 121 -15.29 12.55 11.10
N LEU A 122 -15.00 11.35 11.60
CA LEU A 122 -15.28 10.97 12.99
C LEU A 122 -14.15 11.45 13.91
N GLU A 123 -14.27 12.63 14.50
CA GLU A 123 -13.22 13.24 15.33
C GLU A 123 -12.78 12.36 16.51
N ARG A 124 -13.68 11.53 17.06
CA ARG A 124 -13.37 10.64 18.19
C ARG A 124 -12.36 9.55 17.84
N LEU A 125 -12.24 9.19 16.56
CA LEU A 125 -11.34 8.15 16.05
C LEU A 125 -10.06 8.74 15.46
N LEU A 126 -9.90 10.06 15.43
CA LEU A 126 -8.69 10.70 14.95
C LEU A 126 -7.56 10.65 15.99
N TYR A 127 -6.34 10.68 15.51
CA TYR A 127 -5.17 10.84 16.38
C TYR A 127 -5.15 12.23 17.00
N LYS A 128 -4.96 12.27 18.32
CA LYS A 128 -4.85 13.53 19.09
C LYS A 128 -3.52 13.57 19.83
N LYS A 129 -2.90 14.75 19.85
CA LYS A 129 -1.70 15.02 20.63
C LYS A 129 -1.83 16.39 21.27
N GLY A 130 -2.01 16.44 22.61
CA GLY A 130 -2.43 17.65 23.32
C GLY A 130 -3.79 18.11 22.78
N ASP A 131 -3.90 19.38 22.44
CA ASP A 131 -5.12 20.00 21.91
C ASP A 131 -5.24 19.86 20.37
N GLN A 132 -4.27 19.25 19.72
CA GLN A 132 -4.28 19.10 18.26
C GLN A 132 -4.85 17.77 17.84
N THR A 133 -5.71 17.81 16.81
CA THR A 133 -6.30 16.65 16.14
C THR A 133 -5.76 16.56 14.71
N TYR A 134 -5.40 15.37 14.25
CA TYR A 134 -4.77 15.14 12.95
C TYR A 134 -5.67 14.25 12.11
N VAL A 135 -6.06 14.71 10.93
CA VAL A 135 -6.91 13.98 9.98
C VAL A 135 -6.04 13.14 9.04
N SER A 136 -5.07 13.77 8.41
CA SER A 136 -4.16 13.09 7.48
C SER A 136 -3.03 12.36 8.23
N PRO A 137 -2.66 11.13 7.81
CA PRO A 137 -1.50 10.46 8.37
C PRO A 137 -0.20 11.26 8.20
N ASP A 138 -0.08 12.03 7.12
CA ASP A 138 1.14 12.79 6.80
C ASP A 138 1.31 14.02 7.71
N GLU A 139 0.25 14.47 8.36
CA GLU A 139 0.28 15.57 9.35
C GLU A 139 0.68 15.07 10.75
N ILE A 140 0.57 13.77 11.03
CA ILE A 140 0.92 13.21 12.33
C ILE A 140 2.42 13.39 12.59
N PRO A 141 2.86 14.10 13.66
CA PRO A 141 4.27 14.48 13.84
C PRO A 141 5.24 13.32 13.86
N PHE A 142 4.79 12.13 14.30
CA PHE A 142 5.60 10.91 14.27
C PHE A 142 5.85 10.42 12.85
N ILE A 143 4.85 10.52 11.98
CA ILE A 143 4.92 10.09 10.58
C ILE A 143 5.61 11.17 9.73
N ALA A 144 5.23 12.43 9.88
CA ALA A 144 5.76 13.58 9.15
C ALA A 144 7.28 13.74 9.26
N LYS A 145 7.87 13.30 10.37
CA LYS A 145 9.34 13.35 10.58
C LYS A 145 10.10 12.17 9.96
N GLN A 146 9.42 11.21 9.34
CA GLN A 146 10.05 10.04 8.73
C GLN A 146 10.24 10.25 7.23
N THR A 147 11.44 9.91 6.74
CA THR A 147 11.69 9.74 5.31
C THR A 147 11.65 8.25 4.99
N ARG A 148 10.54 7.80 4.39
CA ARG A 148 10.34 6.40 4.04
C ARG A 148 10.85 6.15 2.63
N ILE A 149 11.86 5.27 2.49
CA ILE A 149 12.41 4.84 1.21
C ILE A 149 11.94 3.41 0.91
N VAL A 150 12.40 2.44 1.70
CA VAL A 150 12.03 1.01 1.51
C VAL A 150 10.56 0.76 1.86
N LEU A 151 10.01 1.49 2.83
CA LEU A 151 8.64 1.37 3.31
C LEU A 151 7.70 2.43 2.71
N GLU A 152 8.09 3.06 1.60
CA GLU A 152 7.34 4.14 0.96
C GLU A 152 5.89 3.76 0.66
N ASN A 153 5.68 2.53 0.21
CA ASN A 153 4.39 2.00 -0.22
C ASN A 153 3.57 1.34 0.91
N CYS A 154 4.14 1.23 2.12
CA CYS A 154 3.43 0.63 3.25
C CYS A 154 2.21 1.45 3.66
N GLY A 155 1.03 0.80 3.68
CA GLY A 155 -0.23 1.43 4.04
C GLY A 155 -0.91 2.20 2.91
N LYS A 156 -0.42 2.12 1.67
CA LYS A 156 -0.99 2.84 0.51
C LYS A 156 -1.79 1.94 -0.42
N PHE A 157 -1.50 0.64 -0.46
CA PHE A 157 -2.18 -0.32 -1.34
C PHE A 157 -2.25 -1.71 -0.73
N ASP A 158 -2.97 -2.61 -1.39
CA ASP A 158 -3.09 -4.01 -1.01
C ASP A 158 -1.75 -4.72 -1.15
N ALA A 159 -1.22 -5.21 -0.02
CA ALA A 159 0.08 -5.88 0.04
C ALA A 159 0.11 -7.23 -0.71
N GLU A 160 -1.05 -7.82 -1.01
CA GLU A 160 -1.19 -9.09 -1.72
C GLU A 160 -1.55 -8.90 -3.21
N SER A 161 -1.75 -7.65 -3.65
CA SER A 161 -2.12 -7.32 -5.03
C SER A 161 -0.89 -7.04 -5.90
N LEU A 162 -0.61 -7.94 -6.84
CA LEU A 162 0.42 -7.74 -7.85
C LEU A 162 0.11 -6.53 -8.75
N ASN A 163 -1.16 -6.34 -9.09
CA ASN A 163 -1.60 -5.23 -9.93
C ASN A 163 -1.36 -3.87 -9.23
N GLU A 164 -1.72 -3.75 -7.94
CA GLU A 164 -1.48 -2.53 -7.18
C GLU A 164 0.03 -2.27 -6.99
N TYR A 165 0.85 -3.32 -6.82
CA TYR A 165 2.30 -3.19 -6.81
C TYR A 165 2.87 -2.67 -8.13
N MET A 166 2.37 -3.20 -9.28
CA MET A 166 2.78 -2.71 -10.60
C MET A 166 2.34 -1.27 -10.84
N ALA A 167 1.11 -0.92 -10.46
CA ALA A 167 0.60 0.45 -10.53
C ALA A 167 1.48 1.43 -9.75
N ALA A 168 1.98 1.02 -8.58
CA ALA A 168 2.91 1.80 -7.75
C ALA A 168 4.36 1.85 -8.27
N GLY A 169 4.63 1.40 -9.50
CA GLY A 169 5.97 1.39 -10.10
C GLY A 169 6.78 0.10 -9.87
N GLY A 170 6.12 -0.96 -9.41
CA GLY A 170 6.74 -2.28 -9.25
C GLY A 170 7.34 -2.78 -10.57
N PHE A 171 8.49 -3.46 -10.48
CA PHE A 171 9.29 -4.00 -11.58
C PHE A 171 9.96 -2.96 -12.52
N GLU A 172 9.82 -1.65 -12.32
CA GLU A 172 10.52 -0.66 -13.17
C GLU A 172 12.04 -0.79 -13.06
N ALA A 173 12.57 -1.00 -11.85
CA ALA A 173 13.99 -1.25 -11.66
C ALA A 173 14.46 -2.55 -12.33
N LEU A 174 13.65 -3.62 -12.28
CA LEU A 174 13.94 -4.87 -12.98
C LEU A 174 13.95 -4.66 -14.49
N LYS A 175 12.96 -3.95 -15.04
CA LYS A 175 12.89 -3.59 -16.46
C LYS A 175 14.16 -2.85 -16.88
N LYS A 176 14.55 -1.80 -16.13
CA LYS A 176 15.79 -1.05 -16.40
C LYS A 176 17.02 -1.98 -16.40
N ALA A 177 17.17 -2.81 -15.37
CA ALA A 177 18.30 -3.71 -15.24
C ALA A 177 18.38 -4.73 -16.39
N MET A 178 17.25 -5.26 -16.83
CA MET A 178 17.19 -6.30 -17.88
C MET A 178 17.37 -5.76 -19.30
N THR A 179 17.09 -4.48 -19.56
CA THR A 179 17.04 -3.93 -20.92
C THR A 179 18.06 -2.83 -21.20
N GLN A 180 18.56 -2.16 -20.17
CA GLN A 180 19.38 -0.96 -20.30
C GLN A 180 20.74 -1.07 -19.62
N MET A 181 20.99 -2.15 -18.86
CA MET A 181 22.21 -2.29 -18.07
C MET A 181 22.86 -3.65 -18.28
N THR A 182 24.18 -3.66 -18.28
CA THR A 182 24.99 -4.87 -18.15
C THR A 182 25.03 -5.35 -16.70
N ARG A 183 25.45 -6.59 -16.48
CA ARG A 183 25.60 -7.16 -15.12
C ARG A 183 26.55 -6.33 -14.26
N ASP A 184 27.65 -5.84 -14.82
CA ASP A 184 28.64 -5.04 -14.09
C ASP A 184 28.08 -3.65 -13.74
N GLU A 185 27.34 -3.02 -14.63
CA GLU A 185 26.64 -1.74 -14.35
C GLU A 185 25.62 -1.88 -13.23
N VAL A 186 24.85 -2.98 -13.17
CA VAL A 186 23.92 -3.24 -12.05
C VAL A 186 24.70 -3.38 -10.74
N ILE A 187 25.80 -4.11 -10.74
CA ILE A 187 26.64 -4.28 -9.54
C ILE A 187 27.25 -2.95 -9.10
N ASP A 188 27.70 -2.14 -10.03
CA ASP A 188 28.28 -0.83 -9.74
C ASP A 188 27.24 0.17 -9.22
N GLU A 189 26.01 0.13 -9.72
CA GLU A 189 24.88 0.93 -9.21
C GLU A 189 24.59 0.58 -7.74
N ILE A 190 24.53 -0.71 -7.41
CA ILE A 190 24.34 -1.17 -6.03
C ILE A 190 25.52 -0.78 -5.14
N ASP A 191 26.75 -0.83 -5.65
CA ASP A 191 27.94 -0.42 -4.87
C ASP A 191 27.95 1.08 -4.61
N LYS A 192 27.64 1.90 -5.62
CA LYS A 192 27.52 3.36 -5.52
C LYS A 192 26.40 3.81 -4.58
N SER A 193 25.29 3.05 -4.52
CA SER A 193 24.17 3.34 -3.61
C SER A 193 24.54 3.26 -2.12
N GLY A 194 25.66 2.60 -1.80
CA GLY A 194 26.07 2.37 -0.42
C GLY A 194 25.17 1.41 0.36
N LEU A 195 24.27 0.65 -0.33
CA LEU A 195 23.39 -0.31 0.29
C LEU A 195 24.17 -1.33 1.13
N ARG A 196 23.68 -1.56 2.34
CA ARG A 196 24.26 -2.52 3.29
C ARG A 196 23.25 -3.58 3.69
N GLY A 197 23.76 -4.75 4.06
CA GLY A 197 22.95 -5.84 4.62
C GLY A 197 22.19 -5.39 5.86
N ARG A 198 20.97 -5.92 6.03
CA ARG A 198 20.06 -5.61 7.15
C ARG A 198 19.90 -6.76 8.15
N GLY A 199 20.73 -7.80 8.04
CA GLY A 199 20.73 -8.92 8.97
C GLY A 199 21.61 -8.73 10.22
N GLY A 200 22.06 -7.48 10.50
CA GLY A 200 22.88 -7.13 11.67
C GLY A 200 24.35 -6.80 11.35
N GLY A 201 25.00 -7.51 10.41
CA GLY A 201 26.42 -7.30 10.08
C GLY A 201 26.73 -6.08 9.20
N GLY A 202 25.72 -5.49 8.56
CA GLY A 202 25.87 -4.28 7.75
C GLY A 202 26.88 -4.38 6.60
N PHE A 203 27.15 -5.58 6.08
CA PHE A 203 28.16 -5.78 5.03
C PHE A 203 27.72 -5.06 3.73
N PRO A 204 28.65 -4.36 3.02
CA PRO A 204 28.31 -3.64 1.79
C PRO A 204 27.81 -4.60 0.70
N THR A 205 26.59 -4.40 0.23
CA THR A 205 25.93 -5.30 -0.72
C THR A 205 26.64 -5.34 -2.07
N GLY A 206 27.07 -4.19 -2.59
CA GLY A 206 27.83 -4.12 -3.83
C GLY A 206 29.17 -4.87 -3.77
N LYS A 207 29.89 -4.80 -2.65
CA LYS A 207 31.11 -5.60 -2.45
C LYS A 207 30.83 -7.10 -2.49
N LYS A 208 29.72 -7.53 -1.86
CA LYS A 208 29.32 -8.95 -1.87
C LYS A 208 29.01 -9.41 -3.29
N TRP A 209 28.28 -8.61 -4.05
CA TRP A 209 27.95 -8.94 -5.45
C TRP A 209 29.22 -8.97 -6.32
N LYS A 210 30.16 -8.03 -6.17
CA LYS A 210 31.46 -8.06 -6.86
C LYS A 210 32.28 -9.32 -6.53
N GLN A 211 32.23 -9.79 -5.29
CA GLN A 211 32.93 -11.03 -4.91
C GLN A 211 32.32 -12.25 -5.61
N VAL A 212 30.98 -12.33 -5.70
CA VAL A 212 30.29 -13.41 -6.43
C VAL A 212 30.59 -13.32 -7.93
N ALA A 213 30.51 -12.12 -8.51
CA ALA A 213 30.76 -11.92 -9.94
C ALA A 213 32.16 -12.35 -10.40
N ARG A 214 33.16 -12.28 -9.50
CA ARG A 214 34.56 -12.68 -9.79
C ARG A 214 34.80 -14.19 -9.74
N GLN A 215 33.83 -14.98 -9.28
CA GLN A 215 33.97 -16.43 -9.25
C GLN A 215 33.95 -17.00 -10.66
N LYS A 216 34.70 -18.10 -10.89
CA LYS A 216 34.81 -18.77 -12.19
C LYS A 216 33.60 -19.63 -12.53
N GLU A 217 32.80 -19.96 -11.54
CA GLU A 217 31.55 -20.73 -11.74
C GLU A 217 30.58 -19.97 -12.65
N THR A 218 30.03 -20.66 -13.61
CA THR A 218 29.12 -20.07 -14.60
C THR A 218 27.63 -20.21 -14.22
N ASN A 219 27.29 -21.18 -13.36
CA ASN A 219 25.94 -21.43 -12.88
C ASN A 219 25.73 -20.80 -11.50
N ARG A 220 25.44 -19.51 -11.48
CA ARG A 220 25.34 -18.69 -10.26
C ARG A 220 24.26 -17.61 -10.40
#